data_07410c0ed7dcfcf0e277475c129d8570
#
_entry.id   07410c0ed7dcfcf0e277475c129d8570
#
_cell.length_a   1.000
_cell.length_b   1.000
_cell.length_c   1.000
_cell.angle_alpha   90.00
_cell.angle_beta   90.00
_cell.angle_gamma   90.00
#
_symmetry.space_group_name_H-M   'P 1'
#
loop_
_entity.id
_entity.type
_entity.pdbx_description
1 polymer ?
#
loop_
_entity_poly.entity_id
_entity_poly.type
_entity_poly.pdbx_seq_one_letter_code
_entity_poly.pdbx_strand_id
1 'polypeptide(L)'
;MKRLQLFIFLLFTASVSVFSQDVTAVDRWSAESFVALANEEQLNLFGVEYGTRLNYNIFDRFGASVSLGSFQSLWAKKRWKVRNVSRMLLSVNVFGDIIKSQKGHCLRLSVGGTYLRGDVAYASWYIDLNGDDGIEDFSPVGYKVLLYNKIGMNLRISYLFPIADRWLMGINLQGYEDFDDRPIIFWHISSLGCSVSYKF
;
A
#
# COMPACT_ATOMS: atom_id res chain seq x y z
N MET A 1 -3.74 10.76 20.29
CA MET A 1 -4.57 9.56 20.00
C MET A 1 -6.08 9.79 20.10
N LYS A 2 -6.65 10.26 21.24
CA LYS A 2 -8.12 10.42 21.41
C LYS A 2 -8.80 11.32 20.34
N ARG A 3 -8.15 12.39 19.87
CA ARG A 3 -8.71 13.30 18.85
C ARG A 3 -8.79 12.67 17.44
N LEU A 4 -7.84 11.82 17.08
CA LEU A 4 -7.84 11.10 15.80
C LEU A 4 -8.92 10.01 15.78
N GLN A 5 -9.07 9.30 16.89
CA GLN A 5 -10.15 8.30 17.06
C GLN A 5 -11.54 8.94 16.97
N LEU A 6 -11.72 10.12 17.58
CA LEU A 6 -12.96 10.87 17.48
C LEU A 6 -13.25 11.35 16.05
N PHE A 7 -12.22 11.80 15.34
CA PHE A 7 -12.36 12.25 13.95
C PHE A 7 -12.71 11.10 12.99
N ILE A 8 -12.07 9.94 13.15
CA ILE A 8 -12.40 8.72 12.40
C ILE A 8 -13.82 8.26 12.72
N PHE A 9 -14.22 8.27 14.00
CA PHE A 9 -15.56 7.90 14.42
C PHE A 9 -16.63 8.86 13.88
N LEU A 10 -16.39 10.19 13.89
CA LEU A 10 -17.27 11.18 13.30
C LEU A 10 -17.38 11.07 11.78
N LEU A 11 -16.29 10.77 11.08
CA LEU A 11 -16.32 10.46 9.65
C LEU A 11 -17.14 9.20 9.36
N PHE A 12 -17.02 8.18 10.19
CA PHE A 12 -17.76 6.93 10.05
C PHE A 12 -19.27 7.12 10.32
N THR A 13 -19.64 7.85 11.36
CA THR A 13 -21.04 8.13 11.69
C THR A 13 -21.71 9.08 10.71
N ALA A 14 -21.00 10.09 10.21
CA ALA A 14 -21.50 10.99 9.18
C ALA A 14 -21.72 10.28 7.83
N SER A 15 -20.87 9.30 7.50
CA SER A 15 -21.06 8.52 6.28
C SER A 15 -22.24 7.54 6.38
N VAL A 16 -22.51 6.94 7.53
CA VAL A 16 -23.63 6.00 7.71
C VAL A 16 -25.00 6.69 7.58
N SER A 17 -25.13 7.94 8.01
CA SER A 17 -26.41 8.67 7.98
C SER A 17 -26.83 9.18 6.59
N VAL A 18 -25.91 9.23 5.62
CA VAL A 18 -26.20 9.68 4.23
C VAL A 18 -26.66 8.53 3.32
N PHE A 19 -26.60 7.26 3.76
CA PHE A 19 -26.63 6.07 2.90
C PHE A 19 -27.93 5.25 2.93
N SER A 20 -29.05 5.82 3.36
CA SER A 20 -30.35 5.16 3.30
C SER A 20 -31.05 5.42 1.94
N GLN A 21 -30.43 5.08 0.82
CA GLN A 21 -31.10 5.11 -0.49
C GLN A 21 -31.09 3.73 -1.15
N ASP A 22 -32.22 3.35 -1.74
CA ASP A 22 -32.52 2.07 -2.36
C ASP A 22 -31.43 1.58 -3.31
N VAL A 23 -30.92 0.38 -3.03
CA VAL A 23 -29.97 -0.34 -3.85
C VAL A 23 -30.72 -1.01 -5.01
N THR A 24 -30.93 -0.29 -6.10
CA THR A 24 -31.18 -0.91 -7.41
C THR A 24 -29.94 -1.72 -7.79
N ALA A 25 -30.11 -2.91 -8.40
CA ALA A 25 -29.10 -3.90 -8.71
C ALA A 25 -27.71 -3.32 -9.07
N VAL A 26 -26.91 -3.05 -8.06
CA VAL A 26 -25.54 -2.55 -8.19
C VAL A 26 -24.66 -3.77 -8.47
N ASP A 27 -23.80 -3.67 -9.45
CA ASP A 27 -22.69 -4.61 -9.62
C ASP A 27 -21.89 -4.66 -8.31
N ARG A 28 -22.14 -5.69 -7.51
CA ARG A 28 -21.61 -5.75 -6.13
C ARG A 28 -20.13 -6.04 -6.08
N TRP A 29 -19.63 -6.74 -7.08
CA TRP A 29 -18.23 -7.17 -7.11
C TRP A 29 -17.45 -6.44 -8.20
N SER A 30 -16.21 -6.14 -7.92
CA SER A 30 -15.25 -5.74 -8.96
C SER A 30 -13.86 -6.27 -8.63
N ALA A 31 -13.15 -6.71 -9.67
CA ALA A 31 -11.73 -7.06 -9.58
C ALA A 31 -10.90 -5.93 -10.18
N GLU A 32 -9.82 -5.59 -9.52
CA GLU A 32 -8.92 -4.50 -9.90
C GLU A 32 -7.49 -5.04 -9.94
N SER A 33 -6.75 -4.72 -11.00
CA SER A 33 -5.30 -4.90 -11.08
C SER A 33 -4.63 -3.54 -11.06
N PHE A 34 -3.52 -3.41 -10.34
CA PHE A 34 -2.82 -2.14 -10.19
C PHE A 34 -1.31 -2.29 -10.35
N VAL A 35 -0.68 -1.21 -10.78
CA VAL A 35 0.76 -1.02 -10.79
C VAL A 35 1.07 0.40 -10.34
N ALA A 36 2.09 0.57 -9.50
CA ALA A 36 2.47 1.85 -8.93
C ALA A 36 3.99 1.98 -8.82
N LEU A 37 4.47 3.19 -8.92
CA LEU A 37 5.80 3.56 -8.45
C LEU A 37 5.71 3.78 -6.96
N ALA A 38 6.60 3.16 -6.20
CA ALA A 38 6.59 3.19 -4.76
C ALA A 38 7.94 3.62 -4.20
N ASN A 39 7.89 4.41 -3.13
CA ASN A 39 9.04 4.77 -2.33
C ASN A 39 8.93 4.10 -0.96
N GLU A 40 9.96 3.39 -0.57
CA GLU A 40 10.11 2.83 0.76
C GLU A 40 11.03 3.73 1.56
N GLU A 41 10.49 4.39 2.58
CA GLU A 41 11.17 5.48 3.27
C GLU A 41 12.27 5.02 4.21
N GLN A 42 12.12 3.89 4.90
CA GLN A 42 13.12 3.42 5.86
C GLN A 42 14.48 3.15 5.21
N LEU A 43 14.47 2.50 4.06
CA LEU A 43 15.69 2.21 3.32
C LEU A 43 15.91 3.22 2.18
N ASN A 44 14.98 4.17 2.01
CA ASN A 44 14.96 5.16 0.94
C ASN A 44 15.17 4.50 -0.43
N LEU A 45 14.37 3.46 -0.70
CA LEU A 45 14.41 2.66 -1.91
C LEU A 45 13.23 2.99 -2.80
N PHE A 46 13.51 3.13 -4.08
CA PHE A 46 12.50 3.29 -5.10
C PHE A 46 12.21 1.95 -5.76
N GLY A 47 10.93 1.65 -6.00
CA GLY A 47 10.53 0.38 -6.55
C GLY A 47 9.20 0.43 -7.29
N VAL A 48 8.73 -0.75 -7.64
CA VAL A 48 7.42 -0.97 -8.23
C VAL A 48 6.56 -1.78 -7.27
N GLU A 49 5.35 -1.30 -7.02
CA GLU A 49 4.30 -2.05 -6.36
C GLU A 49 3.29 -2.50 -7.42
N TYR A 50 2.86 -3.74 -7.38
CA TYR A 50 1.86 -4.28 -8.27
C TYR A 50 1.00 -5.32 -7.55
N GLY A 51 -0.22 -5.54 -8.01
CA GLY A 51 -1.09 -6.51 -7.37
C GLY A 51 -2.51 -6.50 -7.90
N THR A 52 -3.35 -7.21 -7.15
CA THR A 52 -4.76 -7.36 -7.44
C THR A 52 -5.60 -7.01 -6.22
N ARG A 53 -6.85 -6.63 -6.46
CA ARG A 53 -7.81 -6.26 -5.44
C ARG A 53 -9.18 -6.74 -5.83
N LEU A 54 -9.88 -7.34 -4.88
CA LEU A 54 -11.29 -7.67 -5.00
C LEU A 54 -12.08 -6.70 -4.12
N ASN A 55 -13.03 -5.99 -4.72
CA ASN A 55 -13.88 -5.04 -4.03
C ASN A 55 -15.32 -5.61 -3.97
N TYR A 56 -15.98 -5.39 -2.84
CA TYR A 56 -17.38 -5.71 -2.63
C TYR A 56 -18.13 -4.46 -2.18
N ASN A 57 -19.08 -4.00 -2.96
CA ASN A 57 -19.96 -2.88 -2.61
C ASN A 57 -21.08 -3.39 -1.69
N ILE A 58 -21.06 -2.96 -0.43
CA ILE A 58 -22.11 -3.26 0.54
C ILE A 58 -23.32 -2.36 0.24
N PHE A 59 -23.04 -1.09 -0.03
CA PHE A 59 -23.98 -0.06 -0.42
C PHE A 59 -23.47 0.64 -1.68
N ASP A 60 -24.27 1.53 -2.26
CA ASP A 60 -23.90 2.26 -3.49
C ASP A 60 -22.56 3.01 -3.41
N ARG A 61 -22.23 3.52 -2.23
CA ARG A 61 -21.02 4.32 -2.02
C ARG A 61 -20.04 3.75 -0.99
N PHE A 62 -20.36 2.60 -0.41
CA PHE A 62 -19.54 2.03 0.67
C PHE A 62 -19.32 0.55 0.44
N GLY A 63 -18.12 0.07 0.76
CA GLY A 63 -17.79 -1.33 0.59
C GLY A 63 -16.54 -1.76 1.33
N ALA A 64 -16.16 -3.00 1.08
CA ALA A 64 -14.95 -3.61 1.59
C ALA A 64 -14.08 -4.14 0.46
N SER A 65 -12.79 -4.25 0.68
CA SER A 65 -11.87 -4.82 -0.29
C SER A 65 -10.78 -5.64 0.36
N VAL A 66 -10.34 -6.67 -0.35
CA VAL A 66 -9.14 -7.44 -0.04
C VAL A 66 -8.15 -7.26 -1.18
N SER A 67 -6.90 -7.00 -0.87
CA SER A 67 -5.85 -6.85 -1.88
C SER A 67 -4.62 -7.66 -1.54
N LEU A 68 -4.00 -8.20 -2.59
CA LEU A 68 -2.70 -8.82 -2.55
C LEU A 68 -1.77 -8.05 -3.48
N GLY A 69 -0.69 -7.51 -2.91
CA GLY A 69 0.32 -6.75 -3.63
C GLY A 69 1.71 -7.29 -3.41
N SER A 70 2.61 -6.89 -4.27
CA SER A 70 4.04 -7.12 -4.14
C SER A 70 4.79 -5.84 -4.44
N PHE A 71 5.73 -5.48 -3.58
CA PHE A 71 6.70 -4.41 -3.83
C PHE A 71 8.05 -5.03 -4.17
N GLN A 72 8.71 -4.47 -5.18
CA GLN A 72 10.06 -4.84 -5.56
C GLN A 72 10.91 -3.59 -5.82
N SER A 73 12.05 -3.49 -5.14
CA SER A 73 12.99 -2.39 -5.36
C SER A 73 13.62 -2.49 -6.74
N LEU A 74 13.71 -1.36 -7.46
CA LEU A 74 14.35 -1.28 -8.78
C LEU A 74 15.85 -1.01 -8.69
N TRP A 75 16.27 -0.25 -7.67
CA TRP A 75 17.66 0.16 -7.51
C TRP A 75 18.16 -0.11 -6.11
N ALA A 76 19.30 -0.77 -6.01
CA ALA A 76 20.05 -0.89 -4.77
C ALA A 76 20.78 0.42 -4.46
N LYS A 77 20.60 0.99 -3.26
CA LYS A 77 21.40 2.14 -2.83
C LYS A 77 22.80 1.69 -2.46
N LYS A 78 23.82 2.21 -3.15
CA LYS A 78 25.24 1.93 -2.86
C LYS A 78 25.62 2.21 -1.40
N ARG A 79 25.00 3.21 -0.76
CA ARG A 79 25.35 3.67 0.60
C ARG A 79 25.02 2.63 1.68
N TRP A 80 23.97 1.81 1.51
CA TRP A 80 23.55 0.80 2.49
C TRP A 80 23.82 -0.62 2.00
N LYS A 81 24.38 -0.76 0.78
CA LYS A 81 24.67 -2.05 0.13
C LYS A 81 23.49 -3.04 0.18
N VAL A 82 22.29 -2.52 0.21
CA VAL A 82 21.05 -3.29 0.05
C VAL A 82 20.94 -3.67 -1.41
N ARG A 83 20.93 -4.98 -1.68
CA ARG A 83 20.90 -5.50 -3.05
C ARG A 83 19.49 -5.59 -3.61
N ASN A 84 18.58 -6.04 -2.77
CA ASN A 84 17.19 -6.24 -3.18
C ASN A 84 16.27 -6.15 -1.95
N VAL A 85 15.09 -5.60 -2.16
CA VAL A 85 13.99 -5.65 -1.19
C VAL A 85 12.76 -6.13 -1.93
N SER A 86 12.18 -7.20 -1.44
CA SER A 86 10.92 -7.75 -1.93
C SER A 86 9.93 -7.80 -0.76
N ARG A 87 8.70 -7.38 -1.00
CA ARG A 87 7.64 -7.35 0.01
C ARG A 87 6.34 -7.83 -0.56
N MET A 88 5.63 -8.64 0.18
CA MET A 88 4.26 -9.03 -0.08
C MET A 88 3.35 -8.28 0.89
N LEU A 89 2.28 -7.69 0.37
CA LEU A 89 1.29 -6.93 1.13
C LEU A 89 -0.07 -7.60 0.98
N LEU A 90 -0.65 -8.00 2.10
CA LEU A 90 -2.03 -8.49 2.15
C LEU A 90 -2.84 -7.45 2.94
N SER A 91 -3.83 -6.83 2.32
CA SER A 91 -4.60 -5.76 2.95
C SER A 91 -6.09 -6.07 2.94
N VAL A 92 -6.75 -5.69 4.03
CA VAL A 92 -8.20 -5.69 4.15
C VAL A 92 -8.63 -4.27 4.46
N ASN A 93 -9.52 -3.71 3.64
CA ASN A 93 -9.91 -2.31 3.72
C ASN A 93 -11.43 -2.17 3.69
N VAL A 94 -11.90 -1.09 4.29
CA VAL A 94 -13.20 -0.48 4.00
C VAL A 94 -12.97 0.72 3.10
N PHE A 95 -13.92 0.99 2.21
CA PHE A 95 -13.85 2.15 1.32
C PHE A 95 -15.17 2.89 1.24
N GLY A 96 -15.07 4.19 0.96
CA GLY A 96 -16.20 5.05 0.69
C GLY A 96 -15.97 5.90 -0.56
N ASP A 97 -16.99 6.00 -1.42
CA ASP A 97 -16.99 6.86 -2.59
C ASP A 97 -17.44 8.26 -2.16
N ILE A 98 -16.47 9.15 -1.88
CA ILE A 98 -16.73 10.52 -1.38
C ILE A 98 -17.45 11.36 -2.42
N ILE A 99 -17.01 11.27 -3.69
CA ILE A 99 -17.60 11.95 -4.82
C ILE A 99 -17.92 10.90 -5.86
N LYS A 100 -19.17 10.84 -6.30
CA LYS A 100 -19.64 9.96 -7.38
C LYS A 100 -20.47 10.78 -8.36
N SER A 101 -19.96 10.91 -9.56
CA SER A 101 -20.63 11.63 -10.65
C SER A 101 -21.62 10.73 -11.38
N GLN A 102 -22.67 11.31 -11.95
CA GLN A 102 -23.59 10.60 -12.86
C GLN A 102 -22.88 9.99 -14.08
N LYS A 103 -21.74 10.55 -14.49
CA LYS A 103 -20.91 10.01 -15.58
C LYS A 103 -20.02 8.84 -15.15
N GLY A 104 -20.15 8.34 -13.92
CA GLY A 104 -19.38 7.22 -13.39
C GLY A 104 -17.99 7.55 -12.84
N HIS A 105 -17.58 8.81 -12.83
CA HIS A 105 -16.36 9.24 -12.15
C HIS A 105 -16.54 9.15 -10.63
N CYS A 106 -15.53 8.69 -9.95
CA CYS A 106 -15.60 8.47 -8.51
C CYS A 106 -14.27 8.83 -7.83
N LEU A 107 -14.36 9.56 -6.71
CA LEU A 107 -13.25 9.74 -5.78
C LEU A 107 -13.49 8.82 -4.57
N ARG A 108 -12.64 7.82 -4.42
CA ARG A 108 -12.73 6.78 -3.38
C ARG A 108 -11.64 6.96 -2.33
N LEU A 109 -12.03 6.92 -1.09
CA LEU A 109 -11.12 6.81 0.06
C LEU A 109 -11.22 5.41 0.64
N SER A 110 -10.08 4.78 0.93
CA SER A 110 -10.02 3.46 1.55
C SER A 110 -9.06 3.50 2.72
N VAL A 111 -9.43 2.81 3.81
CA VAL A 111 -8.60 2.66 5.00
C VAL A 111 -8.71 1.22 5.50
N GLY A 112 -7.63 0.68 6.02
CA GLY A 112 -7.64 -0.70 6.52
C GLY A 112 -6.35 -1.16 7.15
N GLY A 113 -6.30 -2.46 7.44
CA GLY A 113 -5.13 -3.14 7.94
C GLY A 113 -4.34 -3.81 6.83
N THR A 114 -3.04 -3.84 6.97
CA THR A 114 -2.12 -4.53 6.05
C THR A 114 -1.16 -5.41 6.84
N TYR A 115 -1.07 -6.66 6.42
CA TYR A 115 0.02 -7.56 6.79
C TYR A 115 1.09 -7.47 5.72
N LEU A 116 2.31 -7.20 6.16
CA LEU A 116 3.47 -7.06 5.30
C LEU A 116 4.46 -8.16 5.66
N ARG A 117 4.86 -8.93 4.66
CA ARG A 117 5.95 -9.89 4.75
C ARG A 117 7.03 -9.50 3.76
N GLY A 118 8.28 -9.40 4.22
CA GLY A 118 9.35 -8.95 3.37
C GLY A 118 10.68 -9.59 3.65
N ASP A 119 11.55 -9.48 2.66
CA ASP A 119 12.96 -9.88 2.69
C ASP A 119 13.81 -8.69 2.28
N VAL A 120 14.87 -8.49 3.03
CA VAL A 120 15.91 -7.50 2.73
C VAL A 120 17.23 -8.25 2.60
N ALA A 121 17.81 -8.23 1.41
CA ALA A 121 19.16 -8.73 1.18
C ALA A 121 20.15 -7.59 1.32
N TYR A 122 21.01 -7.66 2.30
CA TYR A 122 22.07 -6.67 2.54
C TYR A 122 23.45 -7.34 2.56
N ALA A 123 24.49 -6.59 2.17
CA ALA A 123 25.85 -7.08 2.21
C ALA A 123 26.30 -7.27 3.66
N SER A 124 26.74 -8.48 4.03
CA SER A 124 27.42 -8.70 5.31
C SER A 124 28.90 -8.38 5.14
N TRP A 125 29.42 -7.61 6.06
CA TRP A 125 30.81 -7.21 6.10
C TRP A 125 31.57 -8.13 7.08
N TYR A 126 32.75 -8.51 6.67
CA TYR A 126 33.75 -9.09 7.55
C TYR A 126 34.81 -8.03 7.82
N ILE A 127 35.13 -7.78 9.06
CA ILE A 127 36.28 -6.96 9.46
C ILE A 127 37.41 -7.95 9.65
N ASP A 128 38.40 -7.93 8.78
CA ASP A 128 39.63 -8.67 9.00
C ASP A 128 40.54 -7.84 9.89
N LEU A 129 40.65 -8.23 11.17
CA LEU A 129 41.48 -7.56 12.17
C LEU A 129 42.95 -8.01 12.13
N ASN A 130 43.30 -8.91 11.23
CA ASN A 130 44.64 -9.51 11.17
C ASN A 130 45.59 -8.82 10.18
N GLY A 131 45.24 -7.67 9.63
CA GLY A 131 46.16 -6.88 8.81
C GLY A 131 47.23 -6.20 9.68
N ASP A 132 48.48 -6.59 9.54
CA ASP A 132 49.63 -6.02 10.26
C ASP A 132 49.84 -4.51 10.02
N ASP A 133 49.14 -3.91 9.08
CA ASP A 133 49.32 -2.52 8.66
C ASP A 133 48.20 -1.57 9.15
N GLY A 134 47.25 -2.03 9.96
CA GLY A 134 46.19 -1.20 10.49
C GLY A 134 45.18 -0.68 9.43
N ILE A 135 45.19 -1.23 8.23
CA ILE A 135 44.22 -0.97 7.18
C ILE A 135 43.09 -1.97 7.35
N GLU A 136 41.95 -1.48 7.81
CA GLU A 136 40.71 -2.26 7.84
C GLU A 136 40.24 -2.51 6.39
N ASP A 137 40.47 -3.67 5.85
CA ASP A 137 39.98 -4.07 4.53
C ASP A 137 38.55 -4.57 4.67
N PHE A 138 37.60 -3.71 4.30
CA PHE A 138 36.15 -4.02 4.29
C PHE A 138 35.80 -4.73 2.98
N SER A 139 35.88 -6.04 2.94
CA SER A 139 35.36 -6.81 1.81
C SER A 139 34.00 -7.45 2.10
N PRO A 140 33.04 -7.44 1.16
CA PRO A 140 31.75 -8.10 1.35
C PRO A 140 31.95 -9.62 1.30
N VAL A 141 31.70 -10.29 2.43
CA VAL A 141 31.81 -11.76 2.54
C VAL A 141 30.60 -12.49 1.99
N GLY A 142 29.47 -11.79 1.80
CA GLY A 142 28.24 -12.37 1.30
C GLY A 142 27.03 -11.48 1.52
N TYR A 143 25.84 -12.03 1.25
CA TYR A 143 24.59 -11.36 1.52
C TYR A 143 23.85 -12.08 2.65
N LYS A 144 23.37 -11.32 3.63
CA LYS A 144 22.40 -11.80 4.61
C LYS A 144 21.01 -11.42 4.16
N VAL A 145 20.07 -12.34 4.30
CA VAL A 145 18.64 -12.09 4.07
C VAL A 145 17.96 -12.00 5.42
N LEU A 146 17.36 -10.85 5.70
CA LEU A 146 16.44 -10.68 6.83
C LEU A 146 15.01 -10.85 6.35
N LEU A 147 14.33 -11.81 7.00
CA LEU A 147 12.89 -11.96 6.88
C LEU A 147 12.22 -11.16 7.98
N TYR A 148 11.20 -10.38 7.65
CA TYR A 148 10.42 -9.65 8.63
C TYR A 148 8.93 -9.70 8.29
N ASN A 149 8.13 -9.67 9.34
CA ASN A 149 6.68 -9.62 9.26
C ASN A 149 6.21 -8.42 10.07
N LYS A 150 5.34 -7.62 9.49
CA LYS A 150 4.77 -6.45 10.14
C LYS A 150 3.28 -6.35 9.90
N ILE A 151 2.58 -5.76 10.85
CA ILE A 151 1.17 -5.40 10.72
C ILE A 151 1.09 -3.89 10.85
N GLY A 152 0.29 -3.27 10.03
CA GLY A 152 0.11 -1.83 10.05
C GLY A 152 -1.22 -1.42 9.43
N MET A 153 -1.35 -0.14 9.20
CA MET A 153 -2.49 0.46 8.53
C MET A 153 -2.13 0.94 7.15
N ASN A 154 -3.13 0.99 6.27
CA ASN A 154 -2.98 1.65 4.98
C ASN A 154 -4.09 2.66 4.75
N LEU A 155 -3.76 3.67 3.97
CA LEU A 155 -4.69 4.67 3.46
C LEU A 155 -4.51 4.74 1.96
N ARG A 156 -5.62 4.76 1.21
CA ARG A 156 -5.59 4.92 -0.24
C ARG A 156 -6.64 5.91 -0.70
N ILE A 157 -6.23 6.78 -1.60
CA ILE A 157 -7.09 7.69 -2.35
C ILE A 157 -7.06 7.23 -3.80
N SER A 158 -8.23 7.00 -4.41
CA SER A 158 -8.35 6.55 -5.80
C SER A 158 -9.31 7.45 -6.55
N TYR A 159 -8.88 7.95 -7.70
CA TYR A 159 -9.78 8.58 -8.67
C TYR A 159 -10.07 7.57 -9.77
N LEU A 160 -11.34 7.14 -9.87
CA LEU A 160 -11.81 6.14 -10.81
C LEU A 160 -12.64 6.82 -11.89
N PHE A 161 -12.45 6.43 -13.15
CA PHE A 161 -13.21 6.91 -14.28
C PHE A 161 -13.56 5.78 -15.25
N PRO A 162 -14.76 5.78 -15.83
CA PRO A 162 -15.20 4.74 -16.75
C PRO A 162 -14.47 4.86 -18.09
N ILE A 163 -14.03 3.73 -18.64
CA ILE A 163 -13.48 3.60 -19.99
C ILE A 163 -14.40 2.76 -20.91
N ALA A 164 -15.26 1.93 -20.31
CA ALA A 164 -16.33 1.18 -20.96
C ALA A 164 -17.39 0.83 -19.91
N ASP A 165 -18.51 0.22 -20.30
CA ASP A 165 -19.67 -0.06 -19.44
C ASP A 165 -19.31 -0.74 -18.10
N ARG A 166 -18.41 -1.73 -18.14
CA ARG A 166 -17.98 -2.48 -16.95
C ARG A 166 -16.53 -2.22 -16.55
N TRP A 167 -15.80 -1.40 -17.30
CA TRP A 167 -14.40 -1.15 -17.08
C TRP A 167 -14.17 0.25 -16.51
N LEU A 168 -13.42 0.29 -15.43
CA LEU A 168 -12.91 1.53 -14.82
C LEU A 168 -11.40 1.56 -14.91
N MET A 169 -10.83 2.72 -15.15
CA MET A 169 -9.43 3.03 -14.93
C MET A 169 -9.31 3.88 -13.67
N GLY A 170 -8.21 3.76 -12.96
CA GLY A 170 -7.97 4.51 -11.73
C GLY A 170 -6.57 5.07 -11.65
N ILE A 171 -6.46 6.21 -10.97
CA ILE A 171 -5.20 6.74 -10.45
C ILE A 171 -5.25 6.60 -8.94
N ASN A 172 -4.23 5.99 -8.35
CA ASN A 172 -4.20 5.63 -6.94
C ASN A 172 -3.00 6.26 -6.25
N LEU A 173 -3.24 6.90 -5.12
CA LEU A 173 -2.23 7.28 -4.14
C LEU A 173 -2.45 6.41 -2.91
N GLN A 174 -1.44 5.67 -2.48
CA GLN A 174 -1.53 4.78 -1.33
C GLN A 174 -0.34 4.98 -0.40
N GLY A 175 -0.61 4.91 0.90
CA GLY A 175 0.40 4.88 1.95
C GLY A 175 0.18 3.71 2.87
N TYR A 176 1.27 3.13 3.35
CA TYR A 176 1.29 2.07 4.34
C TYR A 176 2.18 2.51 5.52
N GLU A 177 1.68 2.31 6.75
CA GLU A 177 2.38 2.61 8.00
C GLU A 177 2.33 1.40 8.91
N ASP A 178 3.45 0.98 9.49
CA ASP A 178 3.46 -0.09 10.49
C ASP A 178 3.14 0.45 11.90
N PHE A 179 2.80 -0.45 12.82
CA PHE A 179 2.49 -0.10 14.22
C PHE A 179 3.72 -0.12 15.13
N ASP A 180 4.93 -0.24 14.59
CA ASP A 180 6.15 -0.17 15.38
C ASP A 180 6.32 1.21 16.05
N ASP A 181 6.92 1.23 17.24
CA ASP A 181 6.97 2.29 18.28
C ASP A 181 7.43 3.71 17.86
N ARG A 182 7.26 4.11 16.62
CA ARG A 182 7.62 5.44 16.13
C ARG A 182 6.38 6.32 15.96
N PRO A 183 6.50 7.62 16.20
CA PRO A 183 5.39 8.53 16.00
C PRO A 183 4.94 8.50 14.53
N ILE A 184 3.63 8.37 14.32
CA ILE A 184 2.90 8.32 13.05
C ILE A 184 3.14 9.62 12.26
N ILE A 185 4.28 9.79 11.61
CA ILE A 185 4.55 11.00 10.82
C ILE A 185 5.03 10.65 9.41
N PHE A 186 5.54 9.45 9.16
CA PHE A 186 6.07 9.08 7.85
C PHE A 186 5.56 7.71 7.41
N TRP A 187 4.98 7.68 6.21
CA TRP A 187 4.53 6.46 5.57
C TRP A 187 5.72 5.55 5.25
N HIS A 188 5.67 4.31 5.72
CA HIS A 188 6.70 3.32 5.43
C HIS A 188 6.87 3.05 3.94
N ILE A 189 5.74 2.97 3.24
CA ILE A 189 5.69 2.84 1.79
C ILE A 189 4.65 3.83 1.29
N SER A 190 5.05 4.69 0.38
CA SER A 190 4.15 5.55 -0.38
C SER A 190 4.19 5.17 -1.85
N SER A 191 3.05 5.06 -2.49
CA SER A 191 2.97 4.66 -3.90
C SER A 191 1.96 5.50 -4.67
N LEU A 192 2.31 5.79 -5.92
CA LEU A 192 1.45 6.45 -6.91
C LEU A 192 1.39 5.58 -8.16
N GLY A 193 0.19 5.24 -8.60
CA GLY A 193 0.03 4.32 -9.71
C GLY A 193 -1.31 4.38 -10.41
N CYS A 194 -1.48 3.44 -11.32
CA CYS A 194 -2.68 3.26 -12.10
C CYS A 194 -3.30 1.89 -11.81
N SER A 195 -4.61 1.79 -12.07
CA SER A 195 -5.34 0.54 -11.97
C SER A 195 -6.38 0.41 -13.08
N VAL A 196 -6.73 -0.84 -13.36
CA VAL A 196 -7.87 -1.19 -14.21
C VAL A 196 -8.77 -2.12 -13.42
N SER A 197 -10.06 -1.83 -13.41
CA SER A 197 -11.07 -2.56 -12.65
C SER A 197 -12.19 -3.02 -13.57
N TYR A 198 -12.66 -4.24 -13.35
CA TYR A 198 -13.82 -4.83 -14.02
C TYR A 198 -14.94 -5.09 -13.01
N LYS A 199 -16.19 -4.71 -13.35
CA LYS A 199 -17.41 -4.94 -12.55
C LYS A 199 -18.12 -6.19 -13.05
N PHE A 200 -18.56 -7.03 -12.11
CA PHE A 200 -19.33 -8.26 -12.40
C PHE A 200 -20.81 -8.05 -12.11
#